data_4ebe676258b7b3eccfa30cc395a17cc2
#
_entry.id   4ebe676258b7b3eccfa30cc395a17cc2
#
_cell.length_a   1.000
_cell.length_b   1.000
_cell.length_c   1.000
_cell.angle_alpha   90.00
_cell.angle_beta   90.00
_cell.angle_gamma   90.00
#
_symmetry.space_group_name_H-M   'P 1'
#
loop_
_entity.id
_entity.type
_entity.pdbx_description
1 polymer ?
#
loop_
_entity_poly.entity_id
_entity_poly.type
_entity_poly.pdbx_seq_one_letter_code
_entity_poly.pdbx_strand_id
1 'polypeptide(L)'
;MPVFGSCAGMIMLAARLVERASDQATLGAIDMTVRRNAFGRQSDSFESDVTLHGIPGPPFHAVFIRAPWVEEAGGGVEVLATEGRTGRIVAVRQGPALATAFHPELTPDLRIHKLFVDMVRNRS
;
A
#
# COMPACT_ATOMS: atom_id res chain seq x y z
N MET A 1 11.87 -12.04 7.72
CA MET A 1 12.37 -11.48 6.47
C MET A 1 11.45 -10.37 5.99
N PRO A 2 11.96 -9.17 5.71
CA PRO A 2 11.12 -8.10 5.19
C PRO A 2 10.54 -8.42 3.81
N VAL A 3 9.32 -7.99 3.59
CA VAL A 3 8.63 -8.17 2.32
C VAL A 3 7.94 -6.88 1.93
N PHE A 4 7.96 -6.56 0.64
CA PHE A 4 7.32 -5.36 0.09
C PHE A 4 6.41 -5.78 -1.06
N GLY A 5 5.14 -5.43 -0.96
CA GLY A 5 4.17 -5.68 -2.01
C GLY A 5 3.52 -4.40 -2.51
N SER A 6 3.60 -4.14 -3.81
CA SER A 6 2.93 -3.00 -4.43
C SER A 6 1.76 -3.48 -5.27
N CYS A 7 0.68 -2.73 -5.26
CA CYS A 7 -0.52 -2.99 -6.05
C CYS A 7 -1.07 -4.43 -5.83
N ALA A 8 -0.88 -5.34 -6.77
CA ALA A 8 -1.26 -6.74 -6.60
C ALA A 8 -0.57 -7.37 -5.38
N GLY A 9 0.66 -6.93 -5.08
CA GLY A 9 1.38 -7.38 -3.90
C GLY A 9 0.70 -6.97 -2.60
N MET A 10 0.09 -5.79 -2.56
CA MET A 10 -0.70 -5.37 -1.39
C MET A 10 -1.87 -6.34 -1.18
N ILE A 11 -2.53 -6.72 -2.26
CA ILE A 11 -3.65 -7.68 -2.19
C ILE A 11 -3.16 -9.01 -1.61
N MET A 12 -2.00 -9.48 -2.07
CA MET A 12 -1.44 -10.75 -1.58
C MET A 12 -1.08 -10.71 -0.10
N LEU A 13 -0.68 -9.56 0.42
CA LEU A 13 -0.25 -9.44 1.82
C LEU A 13 -1.42 -9.24 2.78
N ALA A 14 -2.61 -8.93 2.28
CA ALA A 14 -3.77 -8.65 3.12
C ALA A 14 -4.27 -9.90 3.84
N ALA A 15 -4.86 -9.70 5.01
CA ALA A 15 -5.51 -10.79 5.74
C ALA A 15 -6.89 -11.08 5.15
N ARG A 16 -7.57 -10.05 4.65
CA ARG A 16 -8.95 -10.17 4.17
C ARG A 16 -9.14 -9.32 2.92
N LEU A 17 -10.07 -9.75 2.05
CA LEU A 17 -10.45 -9.01 0.84
C LEU A 17 -11.94 -8.73 0.86
N VAL A 18 -12.32 -7.52 0.47
CA VAL A 18 -13.72 -7.18 0.24
C VAL A 18 -14.14 -7.85 -1.09
N GLU A 19 -15.27 -8.53 -1.08
CA GLU A 19 -15.83 -9.16 -2.27
C GLU A 19 -14.83 -10.10 -2.96
N ARG A 20 -14.09 -10.83 -2.16
CA ARG A 20 -13.08 -11.73 -2.72
C ARG A 20 -13.72 -12.81 -3.57
N ALA A 21 -13.00 -13.20 -4.63
CA ALA A 21 -13.36 -14.39 -5.40
C ALA A 21 -13.18 -15.61 -4.49
N SER A 22 -14.01 -16.63 -4.70
CA SER A 22 -14.07 -17.77 -3.79
C SER A 22 -12.73 -18.50 -3.62
N ASP A 23 -11.88 -18.44 -4.64
CA ASP A 23 -10.59 -19.13 -4.63
C ASP A 23 -9.39 -18.19 -4.45
N GLN A 24 -9.65 -16.93 -4.15
CA GLN A 24 -8.57 -15.95 -3.95
C GLN A 24 -7.87 -16.22 -2.61
N ALA A 25 -6.60 -16.58 -2.68
CA ALA A 25 -5.78 -16.80 -1.50
C ALA A 25 -4.90 -15.60 -1.22
N THR A 26 -4.67 -15.31 0.07
CA THR A 26 -3.76 -14.26 0.50
C THR A 26 -2.81 -14.79 1.56
N LEU A 27 -1.70 -14.08 1.78
CA LEU A 27 -0.69 -14.50 2.75
C LEU A 27 -1.02 -14.10 4.20
N GLY A 28 -1.90 -13.11 4.38
CA GLY A 28 -2.29 -12.68 5.72
C GLY A 28 -1.18 -12.00 6.52
N ALA A 29 -0.17 -11.45 5.84
CA ALA A 29 0.98 -10.85 6.54
C ALA A 29 0.65 -9.52 7.20
N ILE A 30 -0.40 -8.84 6.76
CA ILE A 30 -0.82 -7.55 7.31
C ILE A 30 -2.29 -7.64 7.70
N ASP A 31 -2.59 -7.25 8.93
CA ASP A 31 -3.95 -7.28 9.48
C ASP A 31 -4.78 -6.14 8.90
N MET A 32 -5.24 -6.35 7.68
CA MET A 32 -6.03 -5.35 6.97
C MET A 32 -7.02 -6.02 6.03
N THR A 33 -8.06 -5.27 5.70
CA THR A 33 -9.02 -5.64 4.66
C THR A 33 -8.77 -4.73 3.46
N VAL A 34 -8.60 -5.32 2.28
CA VAL A 34 -8.27 -4.59 1.06
C VAL A 34 -9.43 -4.71 0.07
N ARG A 35 -9.77 -3.61 -0.57
CA ARG A 35 -10.74 -3.59 -1.68
C ARG A 35 -9.97 -3.53 -2.98
N ARG A 36 -10.16 -4.53 -3.82
CA ARG A 36 -9.51 -4.62 -5.13
C ARG A 36 -10.16 -3.62 -6.09
N ASN A 37 -9.35 -3.07 -7.00
CA ASN A 37 -9.81 -2.14 -8.05
C ASN A 37 -10.73 -1.07 -7.47
N ALA A 38 -10.29 -0.48 -6.36
CA ALA A 38 -11.15 0.32 -5.49
C ALA A 38 -11.52 1.68 -6.07
N PHE A 39 -10.67 2.23 -6.96
CA PHE A 39 -10.88 3.57 -7.52
C PHE A 39 -11.81 3.58 -8.72
N GLY A 40 -12.38 2.42 -9.09
CA GLY A 40 -13.40 2.32 -10.11
C GLY A 40 -12.86 2.17 -11.52
N ARG A 41 -13.76 1.83 -12.45
CA ARG A 41 -13.37 1.55 -13.84
C ARG A 41 -12.82 2.74 -14.57
N GLN A 42 -13.34 3.94 -14.28
CA GLN A 42 -12.93 5.15 -14.97
C GLN A 42 -11.55 5.62 -14.51
N SER A 43 -11.01 5.00 -13.49
CA SER A 43 -9.74 5.37 -12.92
C SER A 43 -8.74 4.22 -13.01
N ASP A 44 -8.73 3.50 -14.15
CA ASP A 44 -7.81 2.39 -14.36
C ASP A 44 -6.35 2.80 -14.18
N SER A 45 -6.02 4.02 -14.58
CA SER A 45 -4.67 4.55 -14.43
C SER A 45 -4.75 6.05 -14.17
N PHE A 46 -4.14 6.50 -13.09
CA PHE A 46 -4.14 7.93 -12.76
C PHE A 46 -2.98 8.25 -11.84
N GLU A 47 -2.68 9.54 -11.74
CA GLU A 47 -1.66 10.05 -10.83
C GLU A 47 -2.32 10.92 -9.78
N SER A 48 -1.82 10.88 -8.57
CA SER A 48 -2.35 11.66 -7.47
C SER A 48 -1.29 11.85 -6.41
N ASP A 49 -1.36 12.97 -5.70
CA ASP A 49 -0.47 13.19 -4.57
C ASP A 49 -0.99 12.43 -3.36
N VAL A 50 -0.09 11.78 -2.65
CA VAL A 50 -0.40 11.12 -1.40
C VAL A 50 0.38 11.78 -0.28
N THR A 51 -0.23 11.82 0.90
CA THR A 51 0.42 12.32 2.09
C THR A 51 1.16 11.17 2.76
N LEU A 52 2.49 11.33 2.93
CA LEU A 52 3.29 10.34 3.64
C LEU A 52 3.31 10.70 5.13
N HIS A 53 2.91 9.75 5.96
CA HIS A 53 2.85 9.94 7.40
C HIS A 53 4.13 9.39 8.04
N GLY A 54 4.82 10.22 8.81
CA GLY A 54 6.05 9.81 9.47
C GLY A 54 7.28 9.83 8.58
N ILE A 55 7.15 10.24 7.33
CA ILE A 55 8.26 10.40 6.39
C ILE A 55 8.30 11.85 5.95
N PRO A 56 9.38 12.60 6.29
CA PRO A 56 9.40 14.02 5.98
C PRO A 56 9.50 14.30 4.49
N GLY A 57 9.04 15.48 4.10
CA GLY A 57 9.12 15.96 2.73
C GLY A 57 7.76 16.34 2.16
N PRO A 58 7.74 16.77 0.88
CA PRO A 58 6.48 17.16 0.22
C PRO A 58 5.60 15.94 -0.05
N PRO A 59 4.35 16.16 -0.50
CA PRO A 59 3.50 15.05 -0.92
C PRO A 59 4.22 14.17 -1.95
N PHE A 60 3.95 12.88 -1.89
CA PHE A 60 4.52 11.91 -2.81
C PHE A 60 3.62 11.84 -4.04
N HIS A 61 4.21 12.03 -5.23
CA HIS A 61 3.45 11.93 -6.46
C HIS A 61 3.34 10.45 -6.86
N ALA A 62 2.16 9.87 -6.71
CA ALA A 62 1.96 8.43 -6.84
C ALA A 62 1.26 8.09 -8.14
N VAL A 63 1.65 6.97 -8.74
CA VAL A 63 1.03 6.40 -9.94
C VAL A 63 0.20 5.19 -9.53
N PHE A 64 -1.08 5.23 -9.84
CA PHE A 64 -2.05 4.19 -9.52
C PHE A 64 -2.50 3.50 -10.81
N ILE A 65 -2.44 2.18 -10.83
CA ILE A 65 -2.90 1.38 -11.97
C ILE A 65 -3.79 0.28 -11.42
N ARG A 66 -5.10 0.38 -11.69
CA ARG A 66 -6.10 -0.57 -11.18
C ARG A 66 -5.92 -0.83 -9.69
N ALA A 67 -5.68 0.23 -8.95
CA ALA A 67 -5.16 0.12 -7.61
C ALA A 67 -6.21 -0.31 -6.59
N PRO A 68 -5.80 -1.08 -5.59
CA PRO A 68 -6.62 -1.32 -4.41
C PRO A 68 -6.53 -0.13 -3.45
N TRP A 69 -7.33 -0.16 -2.40
CA TRP A 69 -7.04 0.61 -1.20
C TRP A 69 -7.31 -0.25 0.03
N VAL A 70 -6.80 0.21 1.18
CA VAL A 70 -7.07 -0.47 2.44
C VAL A 70 -8.41 0.02 2.97
N GLU A 71 -9.37 -0.89 3.06
CA GLU A 71 -10.70 -0.59 3.55
C GLU A 71 -10.69 -0.43 5.07
N GLU A 72 -9.96 -1.31 5.74
CA GLU A 72 -9.83 -1.34 7.18
C GLU A 72 -8.42 -1.80 7.57
N ALA A 73 -7.82 -1.16 8.56
CA ALA A 73 -6.52 -1.55 9.09
C ALA A 73 -6.65 -1.84 10.58
N GLY A 74 -6.06 -2.94 11.04
CA GLY A 74 -6.04 -3.31 12.45
C GLY A 74 -5.15 -2.40 13.28
N GLY A 75 -5.24 -2.53 14.61
CA GLY A 75 -4.52 -1.65 15.53
C GLY A 75 -3.01 -1.77 15.49
N GLY A 76 -2.48 -2.90 14.99
CA GLY A 76 -1.04 -3.09 14.86
C GLY A 76 -0.47 -2.63 13.53
N VAL A 77 -1.29 -2.06 12.65
CA VAL A 77 -0.89 -1.63 11.31
C VAL A 77 -0.56 -0.15 11.35
N GLU A 78 0.63 0.20 10.85
CA GLU A 78 1.04 1.59 10.72
C GLU A 78 0.60 2.12 9.36
N VAL A 79 -0.20 3.19 9.35
CA VAL A 79 -0.64 3.85 8.12
C VAL A 79 0.48 4.78 7.64
N LEU A 80 1.03 4.51 6.47
CA LEU A 80 2.16 5.27 5.92
C LEU A 80 1.73 6.34 4.93
N ALA A 81 0.63 6.14 4.21
CA ALA A 81 0.19 7.11 3.22
C ALA A 81 -1.31 7.07 3.01
N THR A 82 -1.88 8.26 2.77
CA THR A 82 -3.29 8.41 2.39
C THR A 82 -3.37 9.18 1.09
N GLU A 83 -4.31 8.81 0.23
CA GLU A 83 -4.50 9.45 -1.08
C GLU A 83 -5.24 10.77 -0.88
N GLY A 84 -4.75 11.83 -1.57
CA GLY A 84 -5.16 13.21 -1.27
C GLY A 84 -6.61 13.54 -1.55
N ARG A 85 -7.22 12.90 -2.56
CA ARG A 85 -8.61 13.22 -2.95
C ARG A 85 -9.63 12.48 -2.08
N THR A 86 -9.35 11.23 -1.75
CA THR A 86 -10.32 10.36 -1.08
C THR A 86 -10.02 10.17 0.39
N GLY A 87 -8.78 10.43 0.83
CA GLY A 87 -8.34 10.13 2.18
C GLY A 87 -8.16 8.65 2.46
N ARG A 88 -8.28 7.81 1.43
CA ARG A 88 -8.15 6.36 1.62
C ARG A 88 -6.71 5.96 1.90
N ILE A 89 -6.55 4.91 2.69
CA ILE A 89 -5.24 4.38 3.05
C ILE A 89 -4.66 3.65 1.86
N VAL A 90 -3.47 4.05 1.42
CA VAL A 90 -2.82 3.50 0.23
C VAL A 90 -1.41 3.01 0.48
N ALA A 91 -0.91 3.09 1.70
CA ALA A 91 0.34 2.44 2.10
C ALA A 91 0.31 2.13 3.58
N VAL A 92 0.80 0.94 3.94
CA VAL A 92 0.80 0.46 5.32
C VAL A 92 2.04 -0.38 5.59
N ARG A 93 2.34 -0.54 6.88
CA ARG A 93 3.40 -1.41 7.35
C ARG A 93 2.94 -2.12 8.60
N GLN A 94 3.27 -3.40 8.69
CA GLN A 94 3.11 -4.16 9.93
C GLN A 94 4.31 -5.11 10.07
N GLY A 95 5.12 -4.90 11.12
CA GLY A 95 6.31 -5.71 11.31
C GLY A 95 7.22 -5.65 10.07
N PRO A 96 7.61 -6.79 9.50
CA PRO A 96 8.48 -6.82 8.34
C PRO A 96 7.76 -6.63 7.00
N ALA A 97 6.44 -6.40 7.00
CA ALA A 97 5.67 -6.30 5.78
C ALA A 97 5.33 -4.85 5.45
N LEU A 98 5.59 -4.44 4.22
CA LEU A 98 5.30 -3.11 3.68
C LEU A 98 4.45 -3.28 2.43
N ALA A 99 3.39 -2.51 2.31
CA ALA A 99 2.51 -2.60 1.16
C ALA A 99 2.09 -1.21 0.68
N THR A 100 2.06 -1.03 -0.65
CA THR A 100 1.56 0.19 -1.29
C THR A 100 0.51 -0.17 -2.33
N ALA A 101 -0.51 0.70 -2.46
CA ALA A 101 -1.52 0.57 -3.49
C ALA A 101 -1.03 1.14 -4.83
N PHE A 102 -0.02 1.98 -4.80
CA PHE A 102 0.55 2.63 -5.98
C PHE A 102 1.89 1.98 -6.32
N HIS A 103 2.45 2.39 -7.45
CA HIS A 103 3.70 1.86 -7.98
C HIS A 103 4.85 2.84 -7.72
N PRO A 104 5.60 2.71 -6.60
CA PRO A 104 6.70 3.64 -6.31
C PRO A 104 7.81 3.58 -7.35
N GLU A 105 7.96 2.44 -8.03
CA GLU A 105 9.00 2.27 -9.03
C GLU A 105 8.76 3.12 -10.28
N LEU A 106 7.56 3.66 -10.45
CA LEU A 106 7.22 4.47 -11.62
C LEU A 106 7.45 5.96 -11.41
N THR A 107 8.02 6.35 -10.28
CA THR A 107 8.35 7.74 -10.00
C THR A 107 9.82 7.85 -9.57
N PRO A 108 10.44 9.04 -9.72
CA PRO A 108 11.82 9.20 -9.28
C PRO A 108 11.97 9.41 -7.76
N ASP A 109 10.88 9.52 -7.02
CA ASP A 109 10.92 9.73 -5.58
C ASP A 109 11.25 8.41 -4.88
N LEU A 110 12.39 8.35 -4.20
CA LEU A 110 12.92 7.12 -3.62
C LEU A 110 12.53 6.89 -2.17
N ARG A 111 11.68 7.74 -1.59
CA ARG A 111 11.39 7.67 -0.15
C ARG A 111 10.80 6.32 0.27
N ILE A 112 9.94 5.73 -0.54
CA ILE A 112 9.34 4.42 -0.22
C ILE A 112 10.38 3.31 -0.34
N HIS A 113 11.20 3.34 -1.40
CA HIS A 113 12.28 2.36 -1.56
C HIS A 113 13.27 2.46 -0.41
N LYS A 114 13.60 3.68 0.00
CA LYS A 114 14.54 3.92 1.08
C LYS A 114 14.00 3.39 2.40
N LEU A 115 12.71 3.58 2.65
CA LEU A 115 12.06 3.00 3.81
C LEU A 115 12.22 1.48 3.84
N PHE A 116 11.98 0.82 2.71
CA PHE A 116 12.10 -0.63 2.65
C PHE A 116 13.55 -1.08 2.83
N VAL A 117 14.51 -0.39 2.24
CA VAL A 117 15.93 -0.69 2.45
C VAL A 117 16.28 -0.58 3.94
N ASP A 118 15.79 0.46 4.61
CA ASP A 118 16.02 0.62 6.04
C ASP A 118 15.39 -0.51 6.85
N MET A 119 14.22 -1.00 6.46
CA MET A 119 13.61 -2.16 7.10
C MET A 119 14.49 -3.40 6.97
N VAL A 120 15.09 -3.61 5.80
CA VAL A 120 15.98 -4.74 5.56
C VAL A 120 17.23 -4.63 6.42
N ARG A 121 17.81 -3.43 6.51
CA ARG A 121 19.03 -3.19 7.28
C ARG A 121 18.83 -3.29 8.78
N ASN A 122 17.66 -2.90 9.27
CA ASN A 122 17.38 -2.81 10.70
C ASN A 122 16.70 -4.04 11.27
N ARG A 123 16.49 -5.07 10.46
CA ARG A 123 15.97 -6.32 10.98
C ARG A 123 17.02 -6.95 11.90
N SER A 124 16.57 -7.55 12.94
CA SER A 124 17.48 -8.24 13.85
C SER A 124 16.94 -9.60 14.21
#